data_d2b5821b063e28f6b6dbe29b98f0538d
#
_entry.id   d2b5821b063e28f6b6dbe29b98f0538d
#
_cell.length_a   1.000
_cell.length_b   1.000
_cell.length_c   1.000
_cell.angle_alpha   90.00
_cell.angle_beta   90.00
_cell.angle_gamma   90.00
#
_symmetry.space_group_name_H-M   'P 1'
#
loop_
_entity.id
_entity.type
_entity.pdbx_description
1 polymer ?
#
loop_
_entity_poly.entity_id
_entity_poly.type
_entity_poly.pdbx_seq_one_letter_code
_entity_poly.pdbx_strand_id
1 'polypeptide(L)'
;MRTQHPNLWHPIRFAIMLIVLAWTIYGVCYEPPTDIFGVIWVAMLVTALVLSPLFLKSTSVAILVIASIGDLFTPYAHLGNSLPAQLYAYGMLAYSTNAIIVATLLIYYVVNILLIDPPDPNTNPVAMVSMYAMVLLLGRMLSWSEKTTQKSFEAAQNKNRLQELESRARIADAIHDAVTGDLSAASFVAQRHIGGNSSGPGVAADPANATTTTATTTADAEDWRQINEYILSALTNVHRVIAN
;
A
#
# COMPACT_ATOMS: atom_id res chain seq x y z
N MET A 1 9.63 9.67 5.62
CA MET A 1 8.15 9.52 5.67
C MET A 1 7.55 10.17 4.44
N ARG A 2 7.27 9.41 3.39
CA ARG A 2 6.55 9.89 2.21
C ARG A 2 5.07 9.79 2.56
N THR A 3 4.44 10.91 2.85
CA THR A 3 2.98 11.01 2.93
C THR A 3 2.44 10.58 1.57
N GLN A 4 2.00 9.32 1.48
CA GLN A 4 1.20 8.87 0.35
C GLN A 4 -0.09 9.70 0.41
N HIS A 5 -0.14 10.78 -0.37
CA HIS A 5 -1.40 11.40 -0.71
C HIS A 5 -2.29 10.29 -1.27
N PRO A 6 -3.45 10.01 -0.68
CA PRO A 6 -4.40 9.07 -1.25
C PRO A 6 -4.62 9.55 -2.68
N ASN A 7 -4.45 8.64 -3.65
CA ASN A 7 -4.58 8.95 -5.07
C ASN A 7 -5.91 9.68 -5.30
N LEU A 8 -5.85 11.01 -5.35
CA LEU A 8 -7.01 11.86 -5.61
C LEU A 8 -7.65 11.53 -6.98
N TRP A 9 -6.91 10.88 -7.87
CA TRP A 9 -7.30 10.55 -9.22
C TRP A 9 -7.32 9.03 -9.42
N HIS A 10 -8.36 8.37 -8.90
CA HIS A 10 -8.58 6.97 -9.27
C HIS A 10 -9.20 6.93 -10.67
N PRO A 11 -8.54 6.34 -11.69
CA PRO A 11 -8.98 6.43 -13.09
C PRO A 11 -10.38 5.89 -13.31
N ILE A 12 -10.77 4.84 -12.57
CA ILE A 12 -12.11 4.23 -12.67
C ILE A 12 -13.19 5.20 -12.20
N ARG A 13 -12.99 5.93 -11.10
CA ARG A 13 -13.98 6.91 -10.59
C ARG A 13 -14.18 8.05 -11.56
N PHE A 14 -13.07 8.54 -12.13
CA PHE A 14 -13.11 9.59 -13.12
C PHE A 14 -13.85 9.13 -14.40
N ALA A 15 -13.59 7.91 -14.86
CA ALA A 15 -14.27 7.33 -16.01
C ALA A 15 -15.79 7.20 -15.77
N ILE A 16 -16.21 6.68 -14.60
CA ILE A 16 -17.63 6.58 -14.24
C ILE A 16 -18.27 7.97 -14.19
N MET A 17 -17.62 8.95 -13.58
CA MET A 17 -18.10 10.33 -13.53
C MET A 17 -18.30 10.91 -14.93
N LEU A 18 -17.35 10.71 -15.85
CA LEU A 18 -17.47 11.18 -17.23
C LEU A 18 -18.66 10.54 -17.96
N ILE A 19 -18.88 9.23 -17.78
CA ILE A 19 -20.02 8.53 -18.39
C ILE A 19 -21.34 9.10 -17.87
N VAL A 20 -21.46 9.30 -16.55
CA VAL A 20 -22.66 9.87 -15.93
C VAL A 20 -22.88 11.32 -16.36
N LEU A 21 -21.80 12.10 -16.43
CA LEU A 21 -21.87 13.48 -16.91
C LEU A 21 -22.33 13.54 -18.37
N ALA A 22 -21.79 12.69 -19.24
CA ALA A 22 -22.22 12.60 -20.64
C ALA A 22 -23.70 12.20 -20.75
N TRP A 23 -24.15 11.25 -19.93
CA TRP A 23 -25.55 10.84 -19.89
C TRP A 23 -26.46 11.97 -19.39
N THR A 24 -26.06 12.68 -18.35
CA THR A 24 -26.82 13.82 -17.83
C THR A 24 -26.93 14.93 -18.89
N ILE A 25 -25.83 15.27 -19.57
CA ILE A 25 -25.83 16.26 -20.66
C ILE A 25 -26.74 15.79 -21.82
N TYR A 26 -26.65 14.52 -22.19
CA TYR A 26 -27.53 13.95 -23.24
C TYR A 26 -28.99 14.10 -22.85
N GLY A 27 -29.37 13.79 -21.59
CA GLY A 27 -30.74 13.98 -21.08
C GLY A 27 -31.21 15.43 -21.17
N VAL A 28 -30.36 16.37 -20.80
CA VAL A 28 -30.68 17.82 -20.91
C VAL A 28 -30.83 18.27 -22.36
N CYS A 29 -30.05 17.71 -23.30
CA CYS A 29 -30.20 18.01 -24.73
C CYS A 29 -31.48 17.42 -25.32
N TYR A 30 -31.93 16.27 -24.81
CA TYR A 30 -33.14 15.60 -25.27
C TYR A 30 -34.41 16.27 -24.72
N GLU A 31 -34.39 16.64 -23.43
CA GLU A 31 -35.49 17.36 -22.76
C GLU A 31 -34.91 18.62 -22.11
N PRO A 32 -34.77 19.72 -22.87
CA PRO A 32 -34.20 20.94 -22.32
C PRO A 32 -35.14 21.59 -21.28
N PRO A 33 -34.56 22.08 -20.16
CA PRO A 33 -35.36 22.78 -19.17
C PRO A 33 -35.99 24.03 -19.80
N THR A 34 -37.30 24.20 -19.59
CA THR A 34 -38.04 25.33 -20.16
C THR A 34 -37.97 26.57 -19.30
N ASP A 35 -37.66 26.40 -18.01
CA ASP A 35 -37.69 27.48 -17.02
C ASP A 35 -36.31 27.81 -16.50
N ILE A 36 -36.10 29.04 -16.06
CA ILE A 36 -34.84 29.53 -15.43
C ILE A 36 -34.50 28.65 -14.23
N PHE A 37 -35.47 28.22 -13.45
CA PHE A 37 -35.28 27.35 -12.30
C PHE A 37 -34.65 26.00 -12.70
N GLY A 38 -35.17 25.38 -13.78
CA GLY A 38 -34.60 24.15 -14.32
C GLY A 38 -33.16 24.30 -14.81
N VAL A 39 -32.82 25.42 -15.45
CA VAL A 39 -31.44 25.71 -15.87
C VAL A 39 -30.51 25.85 -14.68
N ILE A 40 -30.89 26.57 -13.62
CA ILE A 40 -30.10 26.71 -12.39
C ILE A 40 -29.92 25.34 -11.74
N TRP A 41 -30.99 24.53 -11.65
CA TRP A 41 -30.95 23.22 -11.04
C TRP A 41 -29.99 22.27 -11.77
N VAL A 42 -30.07 22.20 -13.12
CA VAL A 42 -29.13 21.42 -13.94
C VAL A 42 -27.70 21.90 -13.76
N ALA A 43 -27.47 23.20 -13.74
CA ALA A 43 -26.14 23.77 -13.53
C ALA A 43 -25.55 23.37 -12.16
N MET A 44 -26.38 23.39 -11.10
CA MET A 44 -25.97 22.94 -9.76
C MET A 44 -25.63 21.44 -9.75
N LEU A 45 -26.45 20.61 -10.42
CA LEU A 45 -26.24 19.17 -10.49
C LEU A 45 -24.97 18.80 -11.28
N VAL A 46 -24.74 19.44 -12.42
CA VAL A 46 -23.54 19.27 -13.23
C VAL A 46 -22.29 19.72 -12.45
N THR A 47 -22.38 20.86 -11.75
CA THR A 47 -21.27 21.36 -10.92
C THR A 47 -20.94 20.37 -9.79
N ALA A 48 -21.96 19.83 -9.12
CA ALA A 48 -21.76 18.83 -8.07
C ALA A 48 -21.14 17.53 -8.64
N LEU A 49 -21.54 17.09 -9.83
CA LEU A 49 -20.95 15.94 -10.52
C LEU A 49 -19.47 16.18 -10.83
N VAL A 50 -19.10 17.33 -11.38
CA VAL A 50 -17.70 17.67 -11.71
C VAL A 50 -16.84 17.75 -10.47
N LEU A 51 -17.37 18.24 -9.34
CA LEU A 51 -16.67 18.33 -8.06
C LEU A 51 -16.59 16.97 -7.33
N SER A 52 -17.34 15.96 -7.77
CA SER A 52 -17.43 14.67 -7.07
C SER A 52 -16.08 13.92 -6.92
N PRO A 53 -15.10 13.97 -7.84
CA PRO A 53 -13.81 13.33 -7.63
C PRO A 53 -13.00 13.94 -6.49
N LEU A 54 -13.20 15.23 -6.22
CA LEU A 54 -12.47 15.97 -5.17
C LEU A 54 -13.05 15.73 -3.77
N PHE A 55 -14.39 15.75 -3.65
CA PHE A 55 -15.11 15.68 -2.37
C PHE A 55 -16.19 14.59 -2.37
N LEU A 56 -15.78 13.33 -2.53
CA LEU A 56 -16.64 12.19 -2.80
C LEU A 56 -17.89 12.12 -1.91
N LYS A 57 -17.74 12.21 -0.59
CA LYS A 57 -18.88 12.10 0.35
C LYS A 57 -19.80 13.31 0.30
N SER A 58 -19.22 14.50 0.38
CA SER A 58 -20.00 15.74 0.44
C SER A 58 -20.76 15.99 -0.86
N THR A 59 -20.14 15.73 -2.00
CA THR A 59 -20.77 15.92 -3.30
C THR A 59 -21.83 14.88 -3.59
N SER A 60 -21.65 13.62 -3.17
CA SER A 60 -22.69 12.60 -3.30
C SER A 60 -23.93 12.96 -2.48
N VAL A 61 -23.76 13.46 -1.25
CA VAL A 61 -24.88 13.96 -0.45
C VAL A 61 -25.52 15.18 -1.11
N ALA A 62 -24.71 16.12 -1.59
CA ALA A 62 -25.22 17.32 -2.27
C ALA A 62 -26.04 16.96 -3.53
N ILE A 63 -25.57 16.01 -4.36
CA ILE A 63 -26.31 15.54 -5.53
C ILE A 63 -27.65 14.95 -5.11
N LEU A 64 -27.70 14.12 -4.05
CA LEU A 64 -28.96 13.54 -3.57
C LEU A 64 -29.92 14.63 -3.07
N VAL A 65 -29.44 15.61 -2.33
CA VAL A 65 -30.26 16.73 -1.85
C VAL A 65 -30.78 17.55 -3.02
N ILE A 66 -29.93 17.90 -3.99
CA ILE A 66 -30.31 18.67 -5.18
C ILE A 66 -31.36 17.88 -5.98
N ALA A 67 -31.16 16.57 -6.17
CA ALA A 67 -32.08 15.71 -6.89
C ALA A 67 -33.44 15.61 -6.16
N SER A 68 -33.42 15.38 -4.83
CA SER A 68 -34.65 15.30 -4.04
C SER A 68 -35.45 16.61 -4.06
N ILE A 69 -34.77 17.77 -4.03
CA ILE A 69 -35.41 19.08 -4.20
C ILE A 69 -36.01 19.17 -5.60
N GLY A 70 -35.25 18.74 -6.64
CA GLY A 70 -35.77 18.71 -8.01
C GLY A 70 -37.03 17.88 -8.14
N ASP A 71 -37.03 16.67 -7.61
CA ASP A 71 -38.17 15.74 -7.67
C ASP A 71 -39.43 16.34 -7.00
N LEU A 72 -39.23 17.13 -5.92
CA LEU A 72 -40.35 17.86 -5.26
C LEU A 72 -40.96 18.96 -6.14
N PHE A 73 -40.18 19.56 -7.02
CA PHE A 73 -40.64 20.64 -7.92
C PHE A 73 -41.00 20.15 -9.33
N THR A 74 -40.75 18.86 -9.66
CA THR A 74 -41.04 18.27 -10.96
C THR A 74 -42.49 18.46 -11.43
N PRO A 75 -43.52 18.43 -10.55
CA PRO A 75 -44.90 18.70 -10.96
C PRO A 75 -45.12 20.13 -11.50
N TYR A 76 -44.22 21.04 -11.17
CA TYR A 76 -44.34 22.47 -11.50
C TYR A 76 -43.36 22.94 -12.58
N ALA A 77 -42.28 22.17 -12.83
CA ALA A 77 -41.27 22.55 -13.79
C ALA A 77 -40.67 21.28 -14.45
N HIS A 78 -40.44 21.31 -15.75
CA HIS A 78 -39.75 20.24 -16.45
C HIS A 78 -38.23 20.32 -16.15
N LEU A 79 -37.78 19.58 -15.15
CA LEU A 79 -36.44 19.65 -14.63
C LEU A 79 -35.45 18.69 -15.33
N GLY A 80 -35.92 17.86 -16.25
CA GLY A 80 -35.11 16.85 -16.90
C GLY A 80 -34.87 15.61 -16.01
N ASN A 81 -34.13 14.64 -16.54
CA ASN A 81 -33.94 13.34 -15.88
C ASN A 81 -32.72 13.39 -14.89
N SER A 82 -33.01 13.42 -13.58
CA SER A 82 -32.05 13.38 -12.50
C SER A 82 -31.49 11.98 -12.18
N LEU A 83 -32.13 10.93 -12.71
CA LEU A 83 -31.91 9.53 -12.37
C LEU A 83 -30.42 9.08 -12.52
N PRO A 84 -29.69 9.41 -13.60
CA PRO A 84 -28.29 9.02 -13.71
C PRO A 84 -27.41 9.60 -12.61
N ALA A 85 -27.64 10.87 -12.25
CA ALA A 85 -26.91 11.55 -11.19
C ALA A 85 -27.23 10.97 -9.81
N GLN A 86 -28.51 10.64 -9.55
CA GLN A 86 -28.94 9.97 -8.33
C GLN A 86 -28.27 8.59 -8.19
N LEU A 87 -28.32 7.75 -9.24
CA LEU A 87 -27.67 6.44 -9.25
C LEU A 87 -26.16 6.55 -8.96
N TYR A 88 -25.50 7.49 -9.60
CA TYR A 88 -24.09 7.78 -9.34
C TYR A 88 -23.85 8.15 -7.86
N ALA A 89 -24.65 9.06 -7.32
CA ALA A 89 -24.51 9.51 -5.94
C ALA A 89 -24.73 8.37 -4.94
N TYR A 90 -25.73 7.53 -5.14
CA TYR A 90 -25.97 6.33 -4.32
C TYR A 90 -24.80 5.35 -4.41
N GLY A 91 -24.29 5.07 -5.61
CA GLY A 91 -23.14 4.19 -5.82
C GLY A 91 -21.87 4.70 -5.12
N MET A 92 -21.59 6.01 -5.24
CA MET A 92 -20.45 6.65 -4.60
C MET A 92 -20.60 6.73 -3.08
N LEU A 93 -21.81 6.93 -2.59
CA LEU A 93 -22.08 6.90 -1.16
C LEU A 93 -21.88 5.49 -0.60
N ALA A 94 -22.38 4.45 -1.29
CA ALA A 94 -22.16 3.05 -0.93
C ALA A 94 -20.67 2.66 -0.94
N TYR A 95 -19.91 3.19 -1.89
CA TYR A 95 -18.48 3.01 -1.97
C TYR A 95 -17.74 3.63 -0.76
N SER A 96 -18.14 4.84 -0.34
CA SER A 96 -17.43 5.65 0.67
C SER A 96 -17.89 5.41 2.11
N THR A 97 -19.02 4.71 2.33
CA THR A 97 -19.67 4.55 3.64
C THR A 97 -19.70 3.09 4.13
N ASN A 98 -20.24 2.88 5.33
CA ASN A 98 -20.39 1.58 5.94
C ASN A 98 -21.62 0.84 5.39
N ALA A 99 -21.62 -0.51 5.50
CA ALA A 99 -22.71 -1.36 5.03
C ALA A 99 -24.08 -0.99 5.67
N ILE A 100 -24.10 -0.53 6.91
CA ILE A 100 -25.30 -0.12 7.63
C ILE A 100 -25.96 1.07 6.91
N ILE A 101 -25.16 2.09 6.53
CA ILE A 101 -25.66 3.28 5.83
C ILE A 101 -26.23 2.89 4.46
N VAL A 102 -25.55 1.97 3.76
CA VAL A 102 -26.03 1.44 2.48
C VAL A 102 -27.38 0.74 2.62
N ALA A 103 -27.53 -0.11 3.64
CA ALA A 103 -28.81 -0.78 3.93
C ALA A 103 -29.91 0.23 4.29
N THR A 104 -29.59 1.24 5.11
CA THR A 104 -30.54 2.31 5.46
C THR A 104 -30.99 3.09 4.23
N LEU A 105 -30.09 3.43 3.32
CA LEU A 105 -30.41 4.11 2.08
C LEU A 105 -31.32 3.26 1.18
N LEU A 106 -31.05 1.96 1.09
CA LEU A 106 -31.90 1.05 0.32
C LEU A 106 -33.31 0.96 0.91
N ILE A 107 -33.41 0.80 2.23
CA ILE A 107 -34.70 0.77 2.92
C ILE A 107 -35.45 2.08 2.71
N TYR A 108 -34.78 3.22 2.89
CA TYR A 108 -35.36 4.55 2.64
C TYR A 108 -35.93 4.65 1.20
N TYR A 109 -35.16 4.19 0.21
CA TYR A 109 -35.57 4.24 -1.18
C TYR A 109 -36.77 3.35 -1.46
N VAL A 110 -36.82 2.12 -0.92
CA VAL A 110 -37.95 1.19 -1.03
C VAL A 110 -39.19 1.77 -0.38
N VAL A 111 -39.04 2.35 0.81
CA VAL A 111 -40.18 3.01 1.51
C VAL A 111 -40.71 4.20 0.70
N ASN A 112 -39.81 5.00 0.13
CA ASN A 112 -40.19 6.15 -0.69
C ASN A 112 -41.02 5.73 -1.89
N ILE A 113 -40.52 4.76 -2.67
CA ILE A 113 -41.27 4.25 -3.85
C ILE A 113 -42.62 3.64 -3.48
N LEU A 114 -42.69 2.88 -2.40
CA LEU A 114 -43.90 2.15 -2.04
C LEU A 114 -44.96 3.00 -1.36
N LEU A 115 -44.59 4.01 -0.59
CA LEU A 115 -45.50 4.74 0.31
C LEU A 115 -45.68 6.20 -0.04
N ILE A 116 -44.67 6.86 -0.59
CA ILE A 116 -44.67 8.33 -0.78
C ILE A 116 -44.92 8.70 -2.23
N ASP A 117 -44.21 8.04 -3.14
CA ASP A 117 -44.27 8.35 -4.56
C ASP A 117 -44.44 7.05 -5.37
N PRO A 118 -45.65 6.47 -5.40
CA PRO A 118 -45.89 5.25 -6.16
C PRO A 118 -45.61 5.50 -7.64
N PRO A 119 -44.84 4.63 -8.28
CA PRO A 119 -44.42 4.81 -9.67
C PRO A 119 -45.67 4.79 -10.58
N ASP A 120 -45.58 5.51 -11.70
CA ASP A 120 -46.59 5.47 -12.75
C ASP A 120 -46.98 4.02 -13.07
N PRO A 121 -48.24 3.76 -13.45
CA PRO A 121 -48.72 2.41 -13.79
C PRO A 121 -47.88 1.67 -14.82
N ASN A 122 -47.14 2.40 -15.64
CA ASN A 122 -46.26 1.85 -16.67
C ASN A 122 -44.83 1.55 -16.16
N THR A 123 -44.51 1.95 -14.95
CA THR A 123 -43.16 1.77 -14.37
C THR A 123 -43.16 0.56 -13.44
N ASN A 124 -42.28 -0.39 -13.70
CA ASN A 124 -42.15 -1.56 -12.83
C ASN A 124 -41.35 -1.21 -11.56
N PRO A 125 -41.96 -1.13 -10.36
CA PRO A 125 -41.26 -0.76 -9.13
C PRO A 125 -40.19 -1.76 -8.76
N VAL A 126 -40.34 -3.05 -9.12
CA VAL A 126 -39.31 -4.08 -8.87
C VAL A 126 -38.06 -3.82 -9.71
N ALA A 127 -38.24 -3.37 -10.96
CA ALA A 127 -37.10 -3.02 -11.81
C ALA A 127 -36.31 -1.82 -11.24
N MET A 128 -37.03 -0.79 -10.75
CA MET A 128 -36.38 0.37 -10.12
C MET A 128 -35.62 -0.01 -8.86
N VAL A 129 -36.26 -0.71 -7.94
CA VAL A 129 -35.59 -1.19 -6.70
C VAL A 129 -34.39 -2.05 -7.03
N SER A 130 -34.48 -2.95 -8.01
CA SER A 130 -33.38 -3.82 -8.42
C SER A 130 -32.20 -3.02 -9.01
N MET A 131 -32.48 -1.97 -9.78
CA MET A 131 -31.44 -1.09 -10.34
C MET A 131 -30.67 -0.34 -9.25
N TYR A 132 -31.35 0.25 -8.26
CA TYR A 132 -30.71 0.92 -7.13
C TYR A 132 -29.94 -0.07 -6.26
N ALA A 133 -30.50 -1.25 -5.98
CA ALA A 133 -29.81 -2.30 -5.25
C ALA A 133 -28.53 -2.73 -5.97
N MET A 134 -28.58 -2.89 -7.28
CA MET A 134 -27.40 -3.24 -8.10
C MET A 134 -26.31 -2.17 -8.01
N VAL A 135 -26.66 -0.90 -8.10
CA VAL A 135 -25.69 0.21 -8.01
C VAL A 135 -25.05 0.28 -6.62
N LEU A 136 -25.85 0.10 -5.56
CA LEU A 136 -25.34 0.05 -4.18
C LEU A 136 -24.39 -1.14 -3.98
N LEU A 137 -24.73 -2.32 -4.49
CA LEU A 137 -23.88 -3.51 -4.43
C LEU A 137 -22.58 -3.32 -5.22
N LEU A 138 -22.63 -2.74 -6.42
CA LEU A 138 -21.44 -2.43 -7.21
C LEU A 138 -20.52 -1.43 -6.49
N GLY A 139 -21.08 -0.36 -5.92
CA GLY A 139 -20.31 0.58 -5.12
C GLY A 139 -19.61 -0.10 -3.93
N ARG A 140 -20.32 -1.00 -3.26
CA ARG A 140 -19.76 -1.76 -2.13
C ARG A 140 -18.69 -2.76 -2.56
N MET A 141 -18.90 -3.46 -3.66
CA MET A 141 -17.95 -4.41 -4.23
C MET A 141 -16.64 -3.72 -4.62
N LEU A 142 -16.71 -2.55 -5.25
CA LEU A 142 -15.54 -1.73 -5.59
C LEU A 142 -14.77 -1.33 -4.33
N SER A 143 -15.47 -0.85 -3.30
CA SER A 143 -14.85 -0.50 -2.01
C SER A 143 -14.14 -1.70 -1.35
N TRP A 144 -14.74 -2.88 -1.42
CA TRP A 144 -14.16 -4.09 -0.86
C TRP A 144 -12.94 -4.55 -1.67
N SER A 145 -13.02 -4.53 -2.99
CA SER A 145 -11.93 -4.87 -3.90
C SER A 145 -10.70 -3.99 -3.66
N GLU A 146 -10.88 -2.67 -3.55
CA GLU A 146 -9.77 -1.75 -3.24
C GLU A 146 -9.11 -2.04 -1.88
N LYS A 147 -9.93 -2.23 -0.84
CA LYS A 147 -9.41 -2.56 0.50
C LYS A 147 -8.64 -3.88 0.53
N THR A 148 -9.09 -4.87 -0.25
CA THR A 148 -8.42 -6.17 -0.34
C THR A 148 -7.09 -6.03 -1.08
N THR A 149 -7.07 -5.28 -2.19
CA THR A 149 -5.85 -5.01 -2.95
C THR A 149 -4.83 -4.23 -2.12
N GLN A 150 -5.27 -3.23 -1.36
CA GLN A 150 -4.40 -2.46 -0.46
C GLN A 150 -3.78 -3.35 0.62
N LYS A 151 -4.59 -4.20 1.28
CA LYS A 151 -4.09 -5.15 2.28
C LYS A 151 -3.10 -6.15 1.70
N SER A 152 -3.34 -6.66 0.49
CA SER A 152 -2.41 -7.57 -0.17
C SER A 152 -1.08 -6.89 -0.52
N PHE A 153 -1.12 -5.62 -0.92
CA PHE A 153 0.08 -4.82 -1.17
C PHE A 153 0.88 -4.55 0.10
N GLU A 154 0.21 -4.17 1.21
CA GLU A 154 0.84 -3.99 2.52
C GLU A 154 1.47 -5.28 3.03
N ALA A 155 0.77 -6.43 2.87
CA ALA A 155 1.29 -7.73 3.23
C ALA A 155 2.55 -8.11 2.41
N ALA A 156 2.54 -7.82 1.10
CA ALA A 156 3.70 -8.05 0.24
C ALA A 156 4.90 -7.16 0.64
N GLN A 157 4.67 -5.89 0.96
CA GLN A 157 5.72 -5.00 1.45
C GLN A 157 6.32 -5.48 2.78
N ASN A 158 5.46 -5.91 3.72
CA ASN A 158 5.92 -6.43 5.01
C ASN A 158 6.75 -7.71 4.83
N LYS A 159 6.32 -8.60 3.93
CA LYS A 159 7.09 -9.80 3.59
C LYS A 159 8.47 -9.47 3.03
N ASN A 160 8.55 -8.50 2.11
CA ASN A 160 9.84 -8.07 1.55
C ASN A 160 10.75 -7.47 2.63
N ARG A 161 10.21 -6.68 3.57
CA ARG A 161 10.98 -6.15 4.70
C ARG A 161 11.50 -7.25 5.62
N LEU A 162 10.68 -8.27 5.92
CA LEU A 162 11.11 -9.42 6.71
C LEU A 162 12.23 -10.18 6.03
N GLN A 163 12.13 -10.45 4.73
CA GLN A 163 13.18 -11.10 3.95
C GLN A 163 14.48 -10.30 3.95
N GLU A 164 14.40 -8.97 3.86
CA GLU A 164 15.58 -8.10 3.95
C GLU A 164 16.25 -8.19 5.33
N LEU A 165 15.46 -8.18 6.42
CA LEU A 165 15.98 -8.34 7.78
C LEU A 165 16.61 -9.72 8.00
N GLU A 166 15.97 -10.78 7.53
CA GLU A 166 16.52 -12.14 7.58
C GLU A 166 17.82 -12.26 6.79
N SER A 167 17.88 -11.63 5.61
CA SER A 167 19.12 -11.60 4.81
C SER A 167 20.24 -10.88 5.55
N ARG A 168 19.94 -9.73 6.16
CA ARG A 168 20.93 -8.99 6.97
C ARG A 168 21.39 -9.78 8.20
N ALA A 169 20.48 -10.49 8.87
CA ALA A 169 20.84 -11.35 10.00
C ALA A 169 21.77 -12.49 9.57
N ARG A 170 21.46 -13.18 8.45
CA ARG A 170 22.34 -14.23 7.91
C ARG A 170 23.73 -13.71 7.54
N ILE A 171 23.80 -12.50 6.97
CA ILE A 171 25.09 -11.87 6.65
C ILE A 171 25.87 -11.57 7.94
N ALA A 172 25.20 -11.05 8.96
CA ALA A 172 25.84 -10.77 10.25
C ALA A 172 26.37 -12.05 10.92
N ASP A 173 25.58 -13.14 10.89
CA ASP A 173 25.99 -14.44 11.42
C ASP A 173 27.19 -15.01 10.65
N ALA A 174 27.16 -14.95 9.31
CA ALA A 174 28.27 -15.41 8.47
C ALA A 174 29.55 -14.61 8.71
N ILE A 175 29.45 -13.29 8.91
CA ILE A 175 30.61 -12.44 9.26
C ILE A 175 31.13 -12.83 10.65
N HIS A 176 30.23 -13.01 11.62
CA HIS A 176 30.60 -13.38 12.98
C HIS A 176 31.35 -14.72 13.00
N ASP A 177 30.84 -15.73 12.30
CA ASP A 177 31.45 -17.06 12.24
C ASP A 177 32.81 -17.02 11.56
N ALA A 178 32.93 -16.30 10.44
CA ALA A 178 34.21 -16.16 9.74
C ALA A 178 35.26 -15.45 10.60
N VAL A 179 34.90 -14.31 11.21
CA VAL A 179 35.82 -13.53 12.05
C VAL A 179 36.19 -14.30 13.31
N THR A 180 35.24 -14.96 13.96
CA THR A 180 35.52 -15.73 15.19
C THR A 180 36.41 -16.94 14.90
N GLY A 181 36.17 -17.62 13.77
CA GLY A 181 37.00 -18.75 13.34
C GLY A 181 38.47 -18.34 13.10
N ASP A 182 38.65 -17.29 12.29
CA ASP A 182 39.99 -16.82 11.92
C ASP A 182 40.74 -16.20 13.11
N LEU A 183 40.05 -15.46 14.01
CA LEU A 183 40.64 -14.94 15.25
C LEU A 183 41.03 -16.06 16.21
N SER A 184 40.22 -17.13 16.30
CA SER A 184 40.51 -18.28 17.14
C SER A 184 41.78 -19.00 16.64
N ALA A 185 41.91 -19.16 15.32
CA ALA A 185 43.11 -19.76 14.72
C ALA A 185 44.35 -18.91 14.96
N ALA A 186 44.23 -17.58 14.75
CA ALA A 186 45.34 -16.65 15.02
C ALA A 186 45.75 -16.63 16.51
N SER A 187 44.79 -16.67 17.43
CA SER A 187 45.02 -16.76 18.88
C SER A 187 45.75 -18.05 19.27
N PHE A 188 45.36 -19.19 18.65
CA PHE A 188 46.04 -20.46 18.91
C PHE A 188 47.50 -20.47 18.46
N VAL A 189 47.82 -19.89 17.29
CA VAL A 189 49.16 -19.76 16.79
C VAL A 189 50.00 -18.84 17.71
N ALA A 190 49.41 -17.69 18.13
CA ALA A 190 50.08 -16.77 19.06
C ALA A 190 50.37 -17.41 20.45
N GLN A 191 49.42 -18.19 21.00
CA GLN A 191 49.59 -18.89 22.26
C GLN A 191 50.72 -19.96 22.17
N ARG A 192 50.80 -20.68 21.05
CA ARG A 192 51.83 -21.66 20.81
C ARG A 192 53.23 -21.02 20.81
N HIS A 193 53.31 -19.81 20.23
CA HIS A 193 54.56 -19.04 20.19
C HIS A 193 54.97 -18.57 21.59
N ILE A 194 54.06 -18.07 22.41
CA ILE A 194 54.32 -17.62 23.78
C ILE A 194 54.66 -18.82 24.69
N GLY A 195 53.96 -19.96 24.53
CA GLY A 195 54.17 -21.16 25.33
C GLY A 195 55.47 -21.89 24.99
N GLY A 196 55.94 -21.82 23.76
CA GLY A 196 57.21 -22.41 23.33
C GLY A 196 58.42 -21.71 23.89
N ASN A 197 58.34 -20.41 24.24
CA ASN A 197 59.43 -19.62 24.79
C ASN A 197 59.53 -19.72 26.31
N SER A 198 58.57 -20.32 27.01
CA SER A 198 58.62 -20.43 28.49
C SER A 198 59.19 -21.73 29.04
N SER A 199 59.77 -22.61 28.23
CA SER A 199 60.39 -23.87 28.67
C SER A 199 61.88 -23.72 28.71
N GLY A 200 62.39 -22.89 29.66
CA GLY A 200 63.80 -22.92 29.97
C GLY A 200 64.32 -21.84 30.85
N PRO A 201 64.23 -21.96 32.18
CA PRO A 201 65.27 -21.40 33.03
C PRO A 201 66.20 -22.52 33.57
N GLY A 202 67.40 -22.61 33.10
CA GLY A 202 68.41 -23.31 33.80
C GLY A 202 69.13 -24.45 33.10
N VAL A 203 69.87 -24.15 32.04
CA VAL A 203 71.13 -24.91 31.76
C VAL A 203 72.24 -23.92 31.42
N ALA A 204 73.31 -24.05 32.15
CA ALA A 204 74.54 -23.23 32.08
C ALA A 204 75.07 -23.14 30.64
N ALA A 205 75.48 -21.95 30.27
CA ALA A 205 76.10 -21.61 29.00
C ALA A 205 77.33 -22.46 28.75
N ASP A 206 77.25 -23.34 27.74
CA ASP A 206 78.43 -23.95 27.10
C ASP A 206 78.67 -23.16 25.79
N PRO A 207 79.91 -22.54 25.65
CA PRO A 207 80.16 -21.59 24.55
C PRO A 207 80.38 -22.25 23.17
N ALA A 208 80.07 -23.53 23.03
CA ALA A 208 80.39 -24.25 21.79
C ALA A 208 79.20 -24.40 20.78
N ASN A 209 78.08 -23.83 21.04
CA ASN A 209 76.91 -24.05 20.16
C ASN A 209 76.27 -22.75 19.59
N ALA A 210 77.07 -22.04 18.79
CA ALA A 210 76.61 -20.83 18.07
C ALA A 210 75.67 -21.11 16.87
N THR A 211 75.32 -22.35 16.68
CA THR A 211 74.50 -22.74 15.50
C THR A 211 72.97 -22.80 15.78
N THR A 212 72.56 -22.67 17.06
CA THR A 212 71.12 -22.81 17.44
C THR A 212 70.31 -21.53 17.37
N THR A 213 71.02 -20.36 17.30
CA THR A 213 70.33 -19.04 17.29
C THR A 213 69.66 -18.75 15.94
N THR A 214 70.06 -19.35 14.84
CA THR A 214 69.50 -19.15 13.51
C THR A 214 68.18 -19.94 13.29
N ALA A 215 68.00 -21.05 14.01
CA ALA A 215 66.78 -21.88 13.87
C ALA A 215 65.57 -21.27 14.60
N THR A 216 65.81 -20.55 15.73
CA THR A 216 64.73 -19.91 16.48
C THR A 216 64.14 -18.68 15.74
N THR A 217 65.02 -17.90 15.09
CA THR A 217 64.58 -16.71 14.29
C THR A 217 63.80 -17.07 13.04
N THR A 218 64.03 -18.25 12.44
CA THR A 218 63.28 -18.72 11.28
C THR A 218 61.89 -19.23 11.68
N ALA A 219 61.77 -19.92 12.82
CA ALA A 219 60.50 -20.38 13.37
C ALA A 219 59.58 -19.20 13.76
N ASP A 220 60.15 -18.17 14.40
CA ASP A 220 59.45 -16.95 14.75
C ASP A 220 58.94 -16.20 13.49
N ALA A 221 59.72 -16.12 12.44
CA ALA A 221 59.31 -15.49 11.18
C ALA A 221 58.22 -16.28 10.44
N GLU A 222 58.21 -17.60 10.58
CA GLU A 222 57.20 -18.50 9.98
C GLU A 222 55.86 -18.37 10.69
N ASP A 223 55.86 -18.33 12.02
CA ASP A 223 54.64 -18.14 12.84
C ASP A 223 54.02 -16.76 12.62
N TRP A 224 54.81 -15.68 12.51
CA TRP A 224 54.29 -14.35 12.13
C TRP A 224 53.74 -14.30 10.74
N ARG A 225 54.29 -15.02 9.78
CA ARG A 225 53.77 -15.14 8.43
C ARG A 225 52.43 -15.83 8.45
N GLN A 226 52.26 -16.92 9.21
CA GLN A 226 51.05 -17.67 9.35
C GLN A 226 49.94 -16.85 10.01
N ILE A 227 50.23 -16.08 11.08
CA ILE A 227 49.27 -15.14 11.69
C ILE A 227 48.80 -14.09 10.68
N ASN A 228 49.72 -13.53 9.89
CA ASN A 228 49.38 -12.54 8.88
C ASN A 228 48.48 -13.13 7.76
N GLU A 229 48.70 -14.37 7.37
CA GLU A 229 47.85 -15.08 6.41
C GLU A 229 46.43 -15.31 6.94
N TYR A 230 46.27 -15.68 8.22
CA TYR A 230 44.95 -15.79 8.84
C TYR A 230 44.21 -14.46 8.89
N ILE A 231 44.90 -13.37 9.26
CA ILE A 231 44.30 -12.03 9.28
C ILE A 231 43.87 -11.58 7.88
N LEU A 232 44.69 -11.82 6.86
CA LEU A 232 44.39 -11.50 5.47
C LEU A 232 43.23 -12.34 4.94
N SER A 233 43.15 -13.62 5.31
CA SER A 233 42.05 -14.52 4.97
C SER A 233 40.75 -14.03 5.59
N ALA A 234 40.74 -13.66 6.87
CA ALA A 234 39.61 -13.11 7.58
C ALA A 234 39.07 -11.84 6.89
N LEU A 235 39.98 -10.90 6.58
CA LEU A 235 39.64 -9.66 5.89
C LEU A 235 39.06 -9.92 4.50
N THR A 236 39.61 -10.88 3.75
CA THR A 236 39.10 -11.25 2.42
C THR A 236 37.76 -11.88 2.51
N ASN A 237 37.48 -12.72 3.50
CA ASN A 237 36.15 -13.34 3.70
C ASN A 237 35.10 -12.31 4.08
N VAL A 238 35.43 -11.37 4.99
CA VAL A 238 34.51 -10.25 5.32
C VAL A 238 34.22 -9.41 4.09
N HIS A 239 35.24 -9.06 3.29
CA HIS A 239 35.05 -8.29 2.07
C HIS A 239 34.16 -9.01 1.04
N ARG A 240 34.33 -10.32 0.89
CA ARG A 240 33.49 -11.14 -0.01
C ARG A 240 32.01 -11.17 0.42
N VAL A 241 31.75 -11.24 1.73
CA VAL A 241 30.38 -11.23 2.26
C VAL A 241 29.71 -9.87 2.09
N ILE A 242 30.46 -8.77 2.18
CA ILE A 242 29.92 -7.42 1.98
C ILE A 242 29.65 -7.12 0.51
N ALA A 243 30.43 -7.71 -0.43
CA ALA A 243 30.34 -7.44 -1.87
C ALA A 243 29.27 -8.24 -2.60
N ASN A 244 28.65 -9.27 -1.99
CA ASN A 244 27.54 -10.08 -2.52
C ASN A 244 26.21 -9.68 -1.89
#